data_645e9b0f9a3fda70879aa21bc229781a
#
_entry.id   645e9b0f9a3fda70879aa21bc229781a
#
_cell.length_a   1.000
_cell.length_b   1.000
_cell.length_c   1.000
_cell.angle_alpha   90.00
_cell.angle_beta   90.00
_cell.angle_gamma   90.00
#
_symmetry.space_group_name_H-M   'P 1'
#
loop_
_entity.id
_entity.type
_entity.pdbx_description
1 polymer ?
#
loop_
_entity_poly.entity_id
_entity_poly.type
_entity_poly.pdbx_seq_one_letter_code
_entity_poly.pdbx_strand_id
1 'polypeptide(L)'
;MRSKTFLLLLISVLTTGMLLPAQADPLPKSLVIIDTGFDTSLPIIKDAVIYESCIMFWLGCPNGTSFQEGPGASALLTNISNTSNMGHGTQMASIAMNANPGQKLVLIRIIAYNSRGERLPVSDSTVVKVFKWIISKRVELNIGAVAMAQGYHPPATGKNYCPKNVEFDKIILDLKINNVAVFFPAGNAADKARIDWPACIPAAMAIGAINSKGQIADYSNYDRNLIDFYTPGNADALLPGGIPSAAVGTSVSTLIAASYWLSVTNVKPELSVPEVSQLFRNAGKMIFDSKFRYGREMQIKTFQTS
;
A
#
# COMPACT_ATOMS: atom_id res chain seq x y z
N MET A 1 62.37 69.01 2.21
CA MET A 1 61.31 68.24 1.52
C MET A 1 61.42 66.78 1.97
N ARG A 2 60.46 66.30 2.84
CA ARG A 2 60.47 64.93 3.31
C ARG A 2 59.31 64.22 2.64
N SER A 3 59.62 63.18 1.83
CA SER A 3 58.68 62.27 1.20
C SER A 3 58.14 61.27 2.20
N LYS A 4 56.82 61.20 2.38
CA LYS A 4 56.12 60.20 3.18
C LYS A 4 55.64 59.09 2.24
N THR A 5 56.27 57.92 2.34
CA THR A 5 55.85 56.71 1.63
C THR A 5 54.72 56.08 2.45
N PHE A 6 53.49 55.97 1.84
CA PHE A 6 52.36 55.28 2.40
C PHE A 6 52.42 53.79 1.98
N LEU A 7 52.55 52.90 2.98
CA LEU A 7 52.51 51.44 2.78
C LEU A 7 51.05 50.97 2.86
N LEU A 8 50.44 50.58 1.74
CA LEU A 8 49.11 49.94 1.71
C LEU A 8 49.26 48.45 2.07
N LEU A 9 48.75 48.05 3.22
CA LEU A 9 48.57 46.64 3.59
C LEU A 9 47.29 46.12 2.94
N LEU A 10 47.43 45.22 1.97
CA LEU A 10 46.31 44.43 1.43
C LEU A 10 46.03 43.27 2.43
N ILE A 11 44.91 43.32 3.14
CA ILE A 11 44.41 42.20 3.95
C ILE A 11 43.54 41.32 3.00
N SER A 12 44.09 40.20 2.57
CA SER A 12 43.33 39.15 1.87
C SER A 12 42.51 38.34 2.89
N VAL A 13 41.20 38.55 2.90
CA VAL A 13 40.26 37.73 3.67
C VAL A 13 40.07 36.42 2.91
N LEU A 14 40.70 35.35 3.36
CA LEU A 14 40.37 33.98 2.94
C LEU A 14 39.03 33.60 3.53
N THR A 15 37.96 33.66 2.73
CA THR A 15 36.71 33.03 3.05
C THR A 15 36.81 31.53 2.85
N THR A 16 37.11 30.77 3.88
CA THR A 16 36.93 29.31 3.88
C THR A 16 35.44 29.02 3.83
N GLY A 17 34.94 28.78 2.60
CA GLY A 17 33.60 28.26 2.41
C GLY A 17 33.50 26.89 3.10
N MET A 18 32.81 26.81 4.25
CA MET A 18 32.37 25.54 4.80
C MET A 18 31.40 24.91 3.79
N LEU A 19 31.89 23.90 3.06
CA LEU A 19 31.01 22.99 2.33
C LEU A 19 30.19 22.24 3.39
N LEU A 20 28.91 22.62 3.54
CA LEU A 20 27.94 21.81 4.27
C LEU A 20 27.92 20.43 3.63
N PRO A 21 28.00 19.34 4.40
CA PRO A 21 27.87 18.01 3.84
C PRO A 21 26.53 17.93 3.10
N ALA A 22 26.55 17.47 1.84
CA ALA A 22 25.34 17.21 1.08
C ALA A 22 24.46 16.29 1.94
N GLN A 23 23.28 16.79 2.30
CA GLN A 23 22.31 15.99 3.03
C GLN A 23 21.94 14.82 2.11
N ALA A 24 22.22 13.58 2.55
CA ALA A 24 21.85 12.41 1.77
C ALA A 24 20.33 12.46 1.52
N ASP A 25 19.93 12.21 0.31
CA ASP A 25 18.50 12.14 -0.03
C ASP A 25 17.81 11.17 0.93
N PRO A 26 16.66 11.53 1.47
CA PRO A 26 15.94 10.64 2.38
C PRO A 26 15.63 9.32 1.66
N LEU A 27 15.85 8.20 2.33
CA LEU A 27 15.52 6.88 1.77
C LEU A 27 14.06 6.87 1.30
N PRO A 28 13.78 6.29 0.12
CA PRO A 28 12.41 6.24 -0.38
C PRO A 28 11.50 5.49 0.61
N LYS A 29 10.27 5.99 0.76
CA LYS A 29 9.25 5.32 1.57
C LYS A 29 8.90 3.97 0.96
N SER A 30 8.61 2.99 1.80
CA SER A 30 8.24 1.62 1.39
C SER A 30 6.74 1.38 1.41
N LEU A 31 6.27 0.44 0.57
CA LEU A 31 4.93 -0.12 0.56
C LEU A 31 4.89 -1.44 1.32
N VAL A 32 4.07 -1.52 2.34
CA VAL A 32 3.71 -2.81 2.95
C VAL A 32 2.58 -3.45 2.15
N ILE A 33 2.76 -4.69 1.73
CA ILE A 33 1.71 -5.52 1.11
C ILE A 33 1.38 -6.68 2.04
N ILE A 34 0.12 -6.78 2.46
CA ILE A 34 -0.38 -7.84 3.34
C ILE A 34 -1.28 -8.75 2.51
N ASP A 35 -0.87 -10.03 2.33
CA ASP A 35 -1.59 -10.95 1.45
C ASP A 35 -1.32 -12.45 1.79
N THR A 36 -1.54 -13.34 0.82
CA THR A 36 -1.39 -14.79 0.92
C THR A 36 0.07 -15.20 1.12
N GLY A 37 0.89 -15.08 0.12
CA GLY A 37 2.31 -15.38 0.10
C GLY A 37 2.88 -14.88 -1.22
N PHE A 38 4.20 -14.82 -1.31
CA PHE A 38 4.86 -14.13 -2.40
C PHE A 38 5.98 -15.01 -2.99
N ASP A 39 6.07 -15.00 -4.32
CA ASP A 39 7.25 -15.50 -5.03
C ASP A 39 8.25 -14.34 -5.16
N THR A 40 9.11 -14.22 -4.17
CA THR A 40 10.14 -13.17 -4.12
C THR A 40 11.33 -13.45 -5.02
N SER A 41 11.36 -14.59 -5.74
CA SER A 41 12.40 -14.90 -6.72
C SER A 41 12.19 -14.18 -8.06
N LEU A 42 10.97 -13.69 -8.33
CA LEU A 42 10.66 -13.02 -9.59
C LEU A 42 11.46 -11.72 -9.74
N PRO A 43 12.13 -11.49 -10.88
CA PRO A 43 13.00 -10.31 -11.09
C PRO A 43 12.32 -8.98 -10.77
N ILE A 44 11.04 -8.82 -11.13
CA ILE A 44 10.29 -7.59 -10.87
C ILE A 44 10.06 -7.31 -9.38
N ILE A 45 10.09 -8.36 -8.53
CA ILE A 45 9.81 -8.28 -7.09
C ILE A 45 11.10 -8.32 -6.29
N LYS A 46 12.05 -9.19 -6.67
CA LYS A 46 13.24 -9.56 -5.91
C LYS A 46 14.04 -8.36 -5.37
N ASP A 47 14.37 -7.42 -6.25
CA ASP A 47 15.22 -6.28 -5.90
C ASP A 47 14.45 -5.15 -5.19
N ALA A 48 13.14 -5.25 -5.16
CA ALA A 48 12.27 -4.32 -4.47
C ALA A 48 12.05 -4.69 -2.99
N VAL A 49 12.13 -5.98 -2.64
CA VAL A 49 11.84 -6.48 -1.29
C VAL A 49 12.95 -6.07 -0.33
N ILE A 50 12.61 -5.29 0.69
CA ILE A 50 13.53 -4.86 1.75
C ILE A 50 13.29 -5.61 3.05
N TYR A 51 12.11 -6.19 3.24
CA TYR A 51 11.78 -6.96 4.43
C TYR A 51 10.63 -7.94 4.16
N GLU A 52 10.67 -9.07 4.85
CA GLU A 52 9.64 -10.10 4.80
C GLU A 52 9.18 -10.47 6.21
N SER A 53 7.88 -10.71 6.39
CA SER A 53 7.31 -11.21 7.63
C SER A 53 6.15 -12.18 7.35
N CYS A 54 5.93 -13.09 8.29
CA CYS A 54 4.75 -13.95 8.36
C CYS A 54 4.16 -13.84 9.75
N ILE A 55 2.90 -13.46 9.84
CA ILE A 55 2.19 -13.26 11.10
C ILE A 55 0.81 -13.92 10.99
N MET A 56 0.60 -14.99 11.75
CA MET A 56 -0.60 -15.80 11.67
C MET A 56 -1.17 -16.10 13.04
N PHE A 57 -2.41 -16.55 13.06
CA PHE A 57 -3.02 -17.15 14.26
C PHE A 57 -2.60 -18.62 14.40
N TRP A 58 -2.57 -19.34 13.28
CA TRP A 58 -2.22 -20.77 13.21
C TRP A 58 -0.74 -20.96 12.86
N LEU A 59 -0.23 -22.16 13.09
CA LEU A 59 1.09 -22.57 12.60
C LEU A 59 1.04 -22.65 11.06
N GLY A 60 1.52 -21.65 10.37
CA GLY A 60 1.41 -21.58 8.90
C GLY A 60 2.52 -20.79 8.23
N CYS A 61 3.49 -20.28 8.98
CA CYS A 61 4.66 -19.64 8.43
C CYS A 61 5.65 -20.69 7.87
N PRO A 62 6.55 -20.32 6.94
CA PRO A 62 7.50 -21.25 6.34
C PRO A 62 8.37 -22.02 7.33
N ASN A 63 8.68 -21.44 8.49
CA ASN A 63 9.41 -22.10 9.58
C ASN A 63 8.55 -23.04 10.46
N GLY A 64 7.28 -23.25 10.11
CA GLY A 64 6.35 -24.10 10.86
C GLY A 64 5.74 -23.45 12.11
N THR A 65 5.94 -22.14 12.33
CA THR A 65 5.37 -21.42 13.49
C THR A 65 4.27 -20.44 13.06
N SER A 66 3.76 -19.64 14.00
CA SER A 66 2.81 -18.55 13.73
C SER A 66 3.46 -17.19 13.50
N PHE A 67 4.79 -17.12 13.60
CA PHE A 67 5.55 -15.87 13.39
C PHE A 67 6.93 -16.16 12.82
N GLN A 68 7.30 -15.40 11.79
CA GLN A 68 8.62 -15.44 11.19
C GLN A 68 8.96 -14.07 10.61
N GLU A 69 10.23 -13.68 10.70
CA GLU A 69 10.78 -12.48 10.09
C GLU A 69 12.04 -12.79 9.29
N GLY A 70 12.38 -11.91 8.35
CA GLY A 70 13.55 -12.00 7.51
C GLY A 70 13.31 -12.74 6.20
N PRO A 71 14.37 -12.95 5.38
CA PRO A 71 14.26 -13.52 4.05
C PRO A 71 13.52 -14.85 4.02
N GLY A 72 12.55 -14.99 3.13
CA GLY A 72 11.70 -16.18 2.98
C GLY A 72 10.53 -16.26 3.95
N ALA A 73 10.37 -15.31 4.89
CA ALA A 73 9.24 -15.33 5.83
C ALA A 73 7.89 -15.21 5.13
N SER A 74 7.82 -14.46 4.05
CA SER A 74 6.59 -14.26 3.28
C SER A 74 6.39 -15.29 2.15
N ALA A 75 7.30 -16.27 2.00
CA ALA A 75 7.31 -17.18 0.88
C ALA A 75 6.05 -18.06 0.80
N LEU A 76 5.75 -18.51 -0.41
CA LEU A 76 4.75 -19.53 -0.66
C LEU A 76 5.19 -20.87 -0.07
N LEU A 77 4.23 -21.64 0.46
CA LEU A 77 4.51 -23.02 0.86
C LEU A 77 4.46 -23.93 -0.36
N THR A 78 5.60 -24.54 -0.67
CA THR A 78 5.78 -25.39 -1.86
C THR A 78 5.09 -26.76 -1.77
N ASN A 79 4.67 -27.17 -0.57
CA ASN A 79 4.05 -28.45 -0.30
C ASN A 79 2.52 -28.46 -0.47
N ILE A 80 1.93 -27.33 -0.81
CA ILE A 80 0.50 -27.24 -1.09
C ILE A 80 0.32 -27.12 -2.60
N SER A 81 -0.27 -28.15 -3.20
CA SER A 81 -0.53 -28.22 -4.64
C SER A 81 -1.33 -27.00 -5.10
N ASN A 82 -0.75 -26.35 -6.05
CA ASN A 82 -1.16 -25.20 -6.84
C ASN A 82 -2.66 -24.94 -6.86
N THR A 83 -3.09 -23.91 -6.11
CA THR A 83 -4.37 -23.28 -6.38
C THR A 83 -4.10 -21.83 -6.76
N SER A 84 -4.79 -21.33 -7.79
CA SER A 84 -4.71 -19.93 -8.25
C SER A 84 -4.88 -18.91 -7.11
N ASN A 85 -5.58 -19.31 -6.04
CA ASN A 85 -5.81 -18.48 -4.86
C ASN A 85 -4.55 -18.22 -4.02
N MET A 86 -3.53 -19.10 -4.08
CA MET A 86 -2.29 -18.94 -3.31
C MET A 86 -1.33 -17.95 -3.96
N GLY A 87 -1.45 -17.74 -5.26
CA GLY A 87 -0.64 -16.79 -6.02
C GLY A 87 -1.08 -15.32 -5.89
N HIS A 88 -2.17 -15.04 -5.19
CA HIS A 88 -2.76 -13.70 -5.12
C HIS A 88 -1.75 -12.64 -4.61
N GLY A 89 -0.97 -12.93 -3.58
CA GLY A 89 0.05 -11.99 -3.10
C GLY A 89 1.12 -11.69 -4.15
N THR A 90 1.56 -12.71 -4.90
CA THR A 90 2.52 -12.52 -6.02
C THR A 90 1.92 -11.64 -7.11
N GLN A 91 0.65 -11.87 -7.49
CA GLN A 91 -0.05 -11.00 -8.44
C GLN A 91 -0.11 -9.55 -7.92
N MET A 92 -0.48 -9.36 -6.67
CA MET A 92 -0.57 -8.03 -6.05
C MET A 92 0.80 -7.32 -6.01
N ALA A 93 1.86 -8.01 -5.64
CA ALA A 93 3.21 -7.43 -5.66
C ALA A 93 3.66 -7.06 -7.08
N SER A 94 3.39 -7.89 -8.09
CA SER A 94 3.73 -7.58 -9.49
C SER A 94 2.95 -6.39 -10.02
N ILE A 95 1.67 -6.26 -9.67
CA ILE A 95 0.84 -5.09 -10.03
C ILE A 95 1.38 -3.82 -9.37
N ALA A 96 1.75 -3.88 -8.09
CA ALA A 96 2.34 -2.75 -7.40
C ALA A 96 3.62 -2.28 -8.10
N MET A 97 4.51 -3.21 -8.48
CA MET A 97 5.74 -2.89 -9.20
C MET A 97 5.50 -2.34 -10.60
N ASN A 98 4.46 -2.81 -11.31
CA ASN A 98 4.07 -2.24 -12.60
C ASN A 98 3.51 -0.81 -12.45
N ALA A 99 2.78 -0.52 -11.39
CA ALA A 99 2.17 0.78 -11.14
C ALA A 99 3.20 1.85 -10.69
N ASN A 100 4.24 1.44 -9.96
CA ASN A 100 5.33 2.33 -9.50
C ASN A 100 6.66 1.57 -9.49
N PRO A 101 7.35 1.48 -10.63
CA PRO A 101 8.66 0.84 -10.71
C PRO A 101 9.69 1.52 -9.79
N GLY A 102 10.51 0.71 -9.11
CA GLY A 102 11.55 1.21 -8.20
C GLY A 102 11.10 1.46 -6.76
N GLN A 103 9.81 1.32 -6.43
CA GLN A 103 9.37 1.37 -5.03
C GLN A 103 9.95 0.21 -4.22
N LYS A 104 10.06 0.40 -2.91
CA LYS A 104 10.51 -0.64 -1.97
C LYS A 104 9.32 -1.33 -1.34
N LEU A 105 9.43 -2.65 -1.18
CA LEU A 105 8.36 -3.52 -0.68
C LEU A 105 8.72 -4.15 0.67
N VAL A 106 7.76 -4.13 1.57
CA VAL A 106 7.72 -4.95 2.79
C VAL A 106 6.57 -5.95 2.62
N LEU A 107 6.86 -7.23 2.60
CA LEU A 107 5.88 -8.26 2.30
C LEU A 107 5.46 -9.00 3.57
N ILE A 108 4.16 -9.02 3.85
CA ILE A 108 3.63 -9.70 5.03
C ILE A 108 2.63 -10.78 4.60
N ARG A 109 2.96 -12.02 4.91
CA ARG A 109 2.06 -13.14 4.75
C ARG A 109 1.16 -13.27 5.99
N ILE A 110 -0.17 -13.29 5.76
CA ILE A 110 -1.18 -13.36 6.83
C ILE A 110 -2.13 -14.56 6.65
N ILE A 111 -2.12 -15.21 5.48
CA ILE A 111 -3.09 -16.25 5.13
C ILE A 111 -2.44 -17.62 5.16
N ALA A 112 -3.02 -18.50 5.95
CA ALA A 112 -2.69 -19.93 5.99
C ALA A 112 -3.67 -20.74 5.15
N TYR A 113 -3.24 -21.94 4.79
CA TYR A 113 -4.02 -22.95 4.07
C TYR A 113 -3.94 -24.28 4.81
N ASN A 114 -5.02 -25.04 4.78
CA ASN A 114 -5.01 -26.41 5.31
C ASN A 114 -4.34 -27.39 4.31
N SER A 115 -4.22 -28.67 4.69
CA SER A 115 -3.62 -29.70 3.84
C SER A 115 -4.35 -29.96 2.51
N ARG A 116 -5.60 -29.51 2.39
CA ARG A 116 -6.40 -29.57 1.15
C ARG A 116 -6.22 -28.32 0.27
N GLY A 117 -5.39 -27.36 0.67
CA GLY A 117 -5.22 -26.08 -0.03
C GLY A 117 -6.39 -25.11 0.15
N GLU A 118 -7.26 -25.34 1.13
CA GLU A 118 -8.35 -24.44 1.46
C GLU A 118 -7.82 -23.31 2.36
N ARG A 119 -8.23 -22.09 2.04
CA ARG A 119 -7.87 -20.88 2.81
C ARG A 119 -8.47 -20.96 4.21
N LEU A 120 -7.65 -20.76 5.23
CA LEU A 120 -8.10 -20.61 6.60
C LEU A 120 -8.55 -19.18 6.88
N PRO A 121 -9.58 -19.00 7.75
CA PRO A 121 -10.03 -17.66 8.12
C PRO A 121 -8.91 -16.88 8.82
N VAL A 122 -8.84 -15.59 8.54
CA VAL A 122 -7.99 -14.64 9.25
C VAL A 122 -8.83 -13.99 10.34
N SER A 123 -8.40 -14.09 11.60
CA SER A 123 -9.09 -13.44 12.70
C SER A 123 -8.76 -11.95 12.80
N ASP A 124 -9.69 -11.16 13.34
CA ASP A 124 -9.46 -9.74 13.62
C ASP A 124 -8.23 -9.53 14.52
N SER A 125 -8.01 -10.44 15.48
CA SER A 125 -6.84 -10.40 16.36
C SER A 125 -5.51 -10.57 15.60
N THR A 126 -5.50 -11.37 14.53
CA THR A 126 -4.34 -11.50 13.64
C THR A 126 -4.11 -10.19 12.89
N VAL A 127 -5.17 -9.58 12.36
CA VAL A 127 -5.07 -8.28 11.68
C VAL A 127 -4.50 -7.21 12.63
N VAL A 128 -5.04 -7.12 13.84
CA VAL A 128 -4.53 -6.22 14.89
C VAL A 128 -3.04 -6.46 15.18
N LYS A 129 -2.63 -7.73 15.32
CA LYS A 129 -1.22 -8.10 15.56
C LYS A 129 -0.30 -7.65 14.42
N VAL A 130 -0.72 -7.84 13.17
CA VAL A 130 0.02 -7.38 11.98
C VAL A 130 0.19 -5.87 12.00
N PHE A 131 -0.86 -5.12 12.24
CA PHE A 131 -0.78 -3.66 12.23
C PHE A 131 -0.02 -3.08 13.43
N LYS A 132 -0.02 -3.73 14.61
CA LYS A 132 0.88 -3.41 15.72
C LYS A 132 2.35 -3.61 15.32
N TRP A 133 2.65 -4.70 14.63
CA TRP A 133 3.97 -4.95 14.09
C TRP A 133 4.38 -3.84 13.10
N ILE A 134 3.49 -3.43 12.19
CA ILE A 134 3.74 -2.33 11.24
C ILE A 134 4.07 -1.03 11.99
N ILE A 135 3.30 -0.65 13.02
CA ILE A 135 3.61 0.52 13.84
C ILE A 135 5.02 0.42 14.43
N SER A 136 5.41 -0.74 14.98
CA SER A 136 6.71 -0.93 15.60
C SER A 136 7.87 -0.81 14.60
N LYS A 137 7.63 -1.17 13.34
CA LYS A 137 8.64 -1.18 12.27
C LYS A 137 8.58 0.05 11.34
N ARG A 138 7.61 0.95 11.51
CA ARG A 138 7.36 2.03 10.54
C ARG A 138 8.54 2.95 10.27
N VAL A 139 9.33 3.25 11.31
CA VAL A 139 10.51 4.13 11.20
C VAL A 139 11.67 3.37 10.59
N GLU A 140 11.96 2.16 11.11
CA GLU A 140 13.06 1.31 10.65
C GLU A 140 12.95 0.99 9.14
N LEU A 141 11.74 0.69 8.67
CA LEU A 141 11.48 0.30 7.29
C LEU A 141 11.00 1.46 6.42
N ASN A 142 11.00 2.69 6.94
CA ASN A 142 10.51 3.90 6.26
C ASN A 142 9.14 3.69 5.58
N ILE A 143 8.16 3.15 6.31
CA ILE A 143 6.85 2.79 5.76
C ILE A 143 6.05 4.05 5.45
N GLY A 144 5.65 4.23 4.18
CA GLY A 144 4.81 5.35 3.72
C GLY A 144 3.38 4.96 3.37
N ALA A 145 3.17 3.69 3.04
CA ALA A 145 1.85 3.17 2.72
C ALA A 145 1.72 1.69 3.12
N VAL A 146 0.50 1.28 3.45
CA VAL A 146 0.13 -0.12 3.73
C VAL A 146 -1.05 -0.48 2.84
N ALA A 147 -0.96 -1.57 2.09
CA ALA A 147 -2.05 -2.14 1.32
C ALA A 147 -2.35 -3.56 1.83
N MET A 148 -3.52 -3.77 2.41
CA MET A 148 -4.02 -5.09 2.72
C MET A 148 -5.10 -5.44 1.69
N ALA A 149 -4.74 -6.28 0.69
CA ALA A 149 -5.64 -6.65 -0.40
C ALA A 149 -6.66 -7.73 0.01
N GLN A 150 -7.06 -7.74 1.27
CA GLN A 150 -7.94 -8.69 1.91
C GLN A 150 -8.99 -7.96 2.75
N GLY A 151 -10.17 -8.54 2.80
CA GLY A 151 -11.27 -8.05 3.62
C GLY A 151 -12.39 -9.09 3.66
N TYR A 152 -13.46 -8.79 4.35
CA TYR A 152 -14.69 -9.59 4.31
C TYR A 152 -15.93 -8.70 4.25
N HIS A 153 -16.96 -9.21 3.60
CA HIS A 153 -18.24 -8.52 3.49
C HIS A 153 -19.02 -8.74 4.79
N PRO A 154 -19.29 -7.69 5.59
CA PRO A 154 -20.01 -7.86 6.85
C PRO A 154 -21.47 -8.22 6.60
N PRO A 155 -22.10 -9.01 7.50
CA PRO A 155 -23.52 -9.35 7.39
C PRO A 155 -24.40 -8.10 7.32
N ALA A 156 -25.52 -8.18 6.59
CA ALA A 156 -26.48 -7.10 6.43
C ALA A 156 -27.36 -6.89 7.68
N THR A 157 -26.77 -6.86 8.86
CA THR A 157 -27.50 -6.72 10.12
C THR A 157 -27.28 -5.34 10.75
N GLY A 158 -28.34 -4.56 10.91
CA GLY A 158 -28.34 -3.30 11.64
C GLY A 158 -27.94 -2.05 10.85
N LYS A 159 -28.04 -0.89 11.52
CA LYS A 159 -27.74 0.43 10.92
C LYS A 159 -26.24 0.70 10.73
N ASN A 160 -25.37 0.01 11.47
CA ASN A 160 -23.92 0.15 11.43
C ASN A 160 -23.31 -1.16 10.96
N TYR A 161 -23.14 -1.30 9.66
CA TYR A 161 -22.58 -2.51 9.06
C TYR A 161 -21.05 -2.62 9.18
N CYS A 162 -20.34 -1.52 9.53
CA CYS A 162 -18.91 -1.56 9.79
C CYS A 162 -18.65 -2.12 11.19
N PRO A 163 -18.06 -3.32 11.32
CA PRO A 163 -17.75 -3.88 12.63
C PRO A 163 -16.83 -2.96 13.41
N LYS A 164 -17.19 -2.68 14.66
CA LYS A 164 -16.35 -1.84 15.53
C LYS A 164 -15.27 -2.70 16.18
N ASN A 165 -14.03 -2.34 15.90
CA ASN A 165 -12.87 -2.81 16.63
C ASN A 165 -12.07 -1.59 17.09
N VAL A 166 -12.36 -1.12 18.31
CA VAL A 166 -11.81 0.14 18.86
C VAL A 166 -10.28 0.14 18.86
N GLU A 167 -9.64 -1.00 19.11
CA GLU A 167 -8.19 -1.14 19.07
C GLU A 167 -7.66 -0.97 17.66
N PHE A 168 -8.29 -1.62 16.68
CA PHE A 168 -7.88 -1.53 15.29
C PHE A 168 -8.13 -0.14 14.71
N ASP A 169 -9.29 0.46 14.99
CA ASP A 169 -9.62 1.83 14.56
C ASP A 169 -8.57 2.84 15.05
N LYS A 170 -8.13 2.68 16.32
CA LYS A 170 -7.06 3.51 16.90
C LYS A 170 -5.72 3.30 16.21
N ILE A 171 -5.38 2.06 15.87
CA ILE A 171 -4.14 1.73 15.14
C ILE A 171 -4.13 2.38 13.76
N ILE A 172 -5.23 2.31 13.01
CA ILE A 172 -5.33 2.94 11.68
C ILE A 172 -5.22 4.46 11.78
N LEU A 173 -5.86 5.05 12.80
CA LEU A 173 -5.74 6.48 13.05
C LEU A 173 -4.30 6.89 13.42
N ASP A 174 -3.61 6.11 14.25
CA ASP A 174 -2.20 6.35 14.63
C ASP A 174 -1.27 6.30 13.41
N LEU A 175 -1.43 5.33 12.52
CA LEU A 175 -0.70 5.27 11.25
C LEU A 175 -0.94 6.52 10.41
N LYS A 176 -2.19 6.96 10.27
CA LYS A 176 -2.55 8.17 9.52
C LYS A 176 -1.91 9.43 10.10
N ILE A 177 -1.91 9.60 11.43
CA ILE A 177 -1.28 10.73 12.12
C ILE A 177 0.25 10.72 11.93
N ASN A 178 0.85 9.53 11.81
CA ASN A 178 2.27 9.34 11.53
C ASN A 178 2.61 9.30 10.03
N ASN A 179 1.75 9.85 9.19
CA ASN A 179 1.93 9.96 7.73
C ASN A 179 2.09 8.62 6.98
N VAL A 180 1.46 7.56 7.50
CA VAL A 180 1.31 6.27 6.83
C VAL A 180 -0.12 6.10 6.38
N ALA A 181 -0.37 6.08 5.08
CA ALA A 181 -1.70 5.83 4.52
C ALA A 181 -1.99 4.33 4.46
N VAL A 182 -3.21 3.92 4.85
CA VAL A 182 -3.62 2.52 4.86
C VAL A 182 -4.76 2.32 3.87
N PHE A 183 -4.57 1.39 2.94
CA PHE A 183 -5.46 1.14 1.81
C PHE A 183 -6.14 -0.22 1.94
N PHE A 184 -7.46 -0.25 1.76
CA PHE A 184 -8.25 -1.47 1.76
C PHE A 184 -9.19 -1.51 0.55
N PRO A 185 -9.46 -2.71 -0.01
CA PRO A 185 -10.41 -2.91 -1.09
C PRO A 185 -11.85 -2.71 -0.61
N ALA A 186 -12.65 -2.02 -1.41
CA ALA A 186 -14.08 -1.83 -1.12
C ALA A 186 -14.87 -3.15 -1.13
N GLY A 187 -14.34 -4.20 -1.79
CA GLY A 187 -14.97 -5.50 -1.93
C GLY A 187 -15.59 -5.75 -3.30
N ASN A 188 -15.89 -7.01 -3.57
CA ASN A 188 -16.29 -7.51 -4.90
C ASN A 188 -17.67 -8.18 -4.93
N ALA A 189 -18.55 -7.83 -3.97
CA ALA A 189 -19.89 -8.42 -3.84
C ALA A 189 -20.98 -7.71 -4.66
N ALA A 190 -20.61 -6.69 -5.44
CA ALA A 190 -21.58 -5.83 -6.17
C ALA A 190 -22.61 -5.15 -5.24
N ASP A 191 -22.32 -5.03 -3.95
CA ASP A 191 -23.19 -4.34 -3.00
C ASP A 191 -23.18 -2.84 -3.28
N LYS A 192 -24.37 -2.22 -3.32
CA LYS A 192 -24.55 -0.82 -3.72
C LYS A 192 -24.75 0.14 -2.56
N ALA A 193 -24.61 -0.36 -1.34
CA ALA A 193 -24.85 0.40 -0.12
C ALA A 193 -23.81 0.16 0.97
N ARG A 194 -22.90 -0.81 0.77
CA ARG A 194 -21.92 -1.20 1.78
C ARG A 194 -20.60 -1.59 1.13
N ILE A 195 -19.53 -1.34 1.84
CA ILE A 195 -18.17 -1.79 1.48
C ILE A 195 -17.65 -2.78 2.52
N ASP A 196 -16.61 -3.51 2.19
CA ASP A 196 -16.04 -4.53 3.06
C ASP A 196 -15.36 -3.93 4.28
N TRP A 197 -15.33 -4.69 5.37
CA TRP A 197 -14.37 -4.44 6.44
C TRP A 197 -12.98 -4.95 6.03
N PRO A 198 -11.89 -4.21 6.31
CA PRO A 198 -11.80 -2.98 7.10
C PRO A 198 -11.86 -1.67 6.29
N ALA A 199 -12.22 -1.68 5.00
CA ALA A 199 -12.32 -0.48 4.19
C ALA A 199 -13.32 0.56 4.73
N CYS A 200 -14.34 0.12 5.46
CA CYS A 200 -15.33 1.00 6.07
C CYS A 200 -14.84 1.81 7.28
N ILE A 201 -13.59 1.62 7.73
CA ILE A 201 -12.99 2.38 8.83
C ILE A 201 -12.64 3.81 8.36
N PRO A 202 -13.15 4.87 9.03
CA PRO A 202 -13.02 6.24 8.52
C PRO A 202 -11.58 6.77 8.39
N ALA A 203 -10.62 6.21 9.13
CA ALA A 203 -9.22 6.61 9.07
C ALA A 203 -8.43 5.92 7.92
N ALA A 204 -8.99 4.87 7.32
CA ALA A 204 -8.44 4.16 6.17
C ALA A 204 -8.77 4.86 4.84
N MET A 205 -8.12 4.41 3.77
CA MET A 205 -8.44 4.74 2.39
C MET A 205 -9.20 3.57 1.76
N ALA A 206 -10.49 3.75 1.51
CA ALA A 206 -11.31 2.76 0.83
C ALA A 206 -11.19 2.91 -0.69
N ILE A 207 -10.83 1.83 -1.39
CA ILE A 207 -10.58 1.86 -2.83
C ILE A 207 -11.59 1.00 -3.59
N GLY A 208 -12.34 1.66 -4.47
CA GLY A 208 -13.23 1.00 -5.44
C GLY A 208 -12.53 0.74 -6.77
N ALA A 209 -13.18 -0.04 -7.62
CA ALA A 209 -12.67 -0.42 -8.93
C ALA A 209 -13.42 0.28 -10.08
N ILE A 210 -12.68 0.70 -11.11
CA ILE A 210 -13.22 1.06 -12.42
C ILE A 210 -12.89 0.00 -13.47
N ASN A 211 -13.78 -0.11 -14.45
CA ASN A 211 -13.58 -0.95 -15.63
C ASN A 211 -12.77 -0.22 -16.71
N SER A 212 -12.48 -0.90 -17.84
CA SER A 212 -11.74 -0.33 -18.97
C SER A 212 -12.43 0.86 -19.66
N LYS A 213 -13.71 1.09 -19.39
CA LYS A 213 -14.47 2.25 -19.90
C LYS A 213 -14.42 3.45 -18.94
N GLY A 214 -13.70 3.34 -17.80
CA GLY A 214 -13.65 4.37 -16.76
C GLY A 214 -14.94 4.50 -15.94
N GLN A 215 -15.78 3.47 -15.94
CA GLN A 215 -17.00 3.38 -15.14
C GLN A 215 -16.73 2.53 -13.89
N ILE A 216 -17.50 2.77 -12.81
CA ILE A 216 -17.43 1.91 -11.64
C ILE A 216 -17.74 0.47 -12.04
N ALA A 217 -16.81 -0.45 -11.74
CA ALA A 217 -16.93 -1.85 -12.10
C ALA A 217 -18.17 -2.48 -11.45
N ASP A 218 -18.85 -3.37 -12.17
CA ASP A 218 -20.13 -3.93 -11.72
C ASP A 218 -19.99 -4.76 -10.45
N TYR A 219 -18.85 -5.42 -10.28
CA TYR A 219 -18.54 -6.21 -9.07
C TYR A 219 -18.11 -5.34 -7.88
N SER A 220 -17.64 -4.11 -8.12
CA SER A 220 -17.17 -3.25 -7.04
C SER A 220 -18.30 -2.91 -6.09
N ASN A 221 -18.05 -3.15 -4.79
CA ASN A 221 -18.91 -2.61 -3.77
C ASN A 221 -18.91 -1.09 -3.85
N TYR A 222 -19.98 -0.48 -3.41
CA TYR A 222 -20.20 0.96 -3.51
C TYR A 222 -20.80 1.51 -2.22
N ASP A 223 -20.22 2.57 -1.71
CA ASP A 223 -20.82 3.47 -0.73
C ASP A 223 -20.46 4.91 -1.12
N ARG A 224 -21.46 5.77 -1.15
CA ARG A 224 -21.33 7.16 -1.61
C ARG A 224 -20.35 7.97 -0.76
N ASN A 225 -20.25 7.68 0.52
CA ASN A 225 -19.55 8.50 1.51
C ASN A 225 -18.23 7.88 1.98
N LEU A 226 -18.05 6.57 1.79
CA LEU A 226 -16.93 5.83 2.37
C LEU A 226 -15.82 5.55 1.36
N ILE A 227 -16.11 5.49 0.05
CA ILE A 227 -15.05 5.26 -0.94
C ILE A 227 -14.30 6.56 -1.20
N ASP A 228 -13.00 6.53 -0.93
CA ASP A 228 -12.12 7.68 -1.14
C ASP A 228 -11.77 7.88 -2.61
N PHE A 229 -11.36 6.79 -3.27
CA PHE A 229 -10.89 6.82 -4.66
C PHE A 229 -11.25 5.55 -5.43
N TYR A 230 -11.17 5.66 -6.75
CA TYR A 230 -11.27 4.57 -7.69
C TYR A 230 -10.02 4.50 -8.55
N THR A 231 -9.54 3.29 -8.82
CA THR A 231 -8.46 3.01 -9.77
C THR A 231 -8.85 1.82 -10.65
N PRO A 232 -8.11 1.52 -11.73
CA PRO A 232 -8.39 0.35 -12.55
C PRO A 232 -8.51 -0.92 -11.72
N GLY A 233 -9.59 -1.67 -11.95
CA GLY A 233 -9.88 -2.92 -11.24
C GLY A 233 -9.42 -4.16 -12.01
N ASN A 234 -8.65 -3.99 -13.08
CA ASN A 234 -8.03 -5.06 -13.85
C ASN A 234 -6.61 -4.65 -14.25
N ALA A 235 -5.67 -5.57 -14.18
CA ALA A 235 -4.29 -5.38 -14.58
C ALA A 235 -3.63 -6.69 -14.98
N ASP A 236 -2.59 -6.59 -15.83
CA ASP A 236 -1.65 -7.67 -16.05
C ASP A 236 -0.86 -7.93 -14.78
N ALA A 237 -0.67 -9.20 -14.47
CA ALA A 237 -0.02 -9.67 -13.26
C ALA A 237 0.82 -10.92 -13.53
N LEU A 238 1.67 -11.26 -12.56
CA LEU A 238 2.40 -12.51 -12.58
C LEU A 238 1.93 -13.44 -11.46
N LEU A 239 1.65 -14.68 -11.80
CA LEU A 239 1.54 -15.77 -10.84
C LEU A 239 2.93 -16.25 -10.41
N PRO A 240 3.04 -17.05 -9.32
CA PRO A 240 4.28 -17.71 -8.96
C PRO A 240 4.92 -18.45 -10.13
N GLY A 241 6.25 -18.42 -10.21
CA GLY A 241 7.00 -18.93 -11.35
C GLY A 241 7.04 -17.98 -12.55
N GLY A 242 6.54 -16.75 -12.41
CA GLY A 242 6.54 -15.75 -13.48
C GLY A 242 5.50 -15.99 -14.57
N ILE A 243 4.47 -16.78 -14.31
CA ILE A 243 3.43 -17.10 -15.28
C ILE A 243 2.54 -15.88 -15.51
N PRO A 244 2.45 -15.34 -16.74
CA PRO A 244 1.58 -14.21 -17.06
C PRO A 244 0.12 -14.52 -16.74
N SER A 245 -0.58 -13.54 -16.15
CA SER A 245 -1.99 -13.66 -15.81
C SER A 245 -2.66 -12.28 -15.86
N ALA A 246 -3.98 -12.27 -15.85
CA ALA A 246 -4.77 -11.07 -15.62
C ALA A 246 -5.43 -11.19 -14.24
N ALA A 247 -5.35 -10.13 -13.44
CA ALA A 247 -6.05 -10.05 -12.16
C ALA A 247 -7.20 -9.05 -12.25
N VAL A 248 -8.32 -9.38 -11.59
CA VAL A 248 -9.53 -8.54 -11.54
C VAL A 248 -10.03 -8.46 -10.12
N GLY A 249 -10.35 -7.26 -9.65
CA GLY A 249 -10.92 -7.03 -8.33
C GLY A 249 -10.53 -5.68 -7.73
N THR A 250 -11.20 -5.30 -6.65
CA THR A 250 -10.83 -4.12 -5.86
C THR A 250 -9.49 -4.29 -5.15
N SER A 251 -8.97 -5.52 -5.01
CA SER A 251 -7.59 -5.81 -4.59
C SER A 251 -6.58 -5.19 -5.57
N VAL A 252 -6.79 -5.36 -6.89
CA VAL A 252 -5.97 -4.74 -7.96
C VAL A 252 -5.96 -3.23 -7.78
N SER A 253 -7.15 -2.64 -7.67
CA SER A 253 -7.33 -1.20 -7.46
C SER A 253 -6.56 -0.70 -6.23
N THR A 254 -6.61 -1.44 -5.14
CA THR A 254 -5.95 -1.09 -3.88
C THR A 254 -4.43 -0.98 -4.04
N LEU A 255 -3.81 -1.95 -4.74
CA LEU A 255 -2.36 -1.91 -4.97
C LEU A 255 -1.94 -0.78 -5.91
N ILE A 256 -2.72 -0.53 -6.95
CA ILE A 256 -2.48 0.62 -7.86
C ILE A 256 -2.57 1.93 -7.08
N ALA A 257 -3.61 2.12 -6.26
CA ALA A 257 -3.78 3.33 -5.46
C ALA A 257 -2.63 3.54 -4.45
N ALA A 258 -2.24 2.50 -3.72
CA ALA A 258 -1.14 2.58 -2.75
C ALA A 258 0.20 2.88 -3.44
N SER A 259 0.44 2.32 -4.63
CA SER A 259 1.64 2.59 -5.43
C SER A 259 1.67 4.02 -5.97
N TYR A 260 0.53 4.55 -6.45
CA TYR A 260 0.41 5.95 -6.85
C TYR A 260 0.63 6.90 -5.67
N TRP A 261 0.13 6.54 -4.49
CA TRP A 261 0.37 7.30 -3.27
C TRP A 261 1.86 7.42 -2.96
N LEU A 262 2.58 6.31 -3.01
CA LEU A 262 4.03 6.31 -2.75
C LEU A 262 4.81 7.13 -3.77
N SER A 263 4.44 7.11 -5.05
CA SER A 263 5.13 7.94 -6.04
C SER A 263 5.03 9.43 -5.72
N VAL A 264 3.91 9.89 -5.14
CA VAL A 264 3.75 11.27 -4.68
C VAL A 264 4.54 11.52 -3.39
N THR A 265 4.40 10.66 -2.39
CA THR A 265 5.05 10.87 -1.08
C THR A 265 6.55 10.67 -1.08
N ASN A 266 7.13 10.04 -2.11
CA ASN A 266 8.57 9.97 -2.33
C ASN A 266 9.11 11.26 -2.95
N VAL A 267 8.32 11.99 -3.71
CA VAL A 267 8.69 13.30 -4.29
C VAL A 267 8.38 14.45 -3.32
N LYS A 268 7.32 14.29 -2.52
CA LYS A 268 6.84 15.30 -1.55
C LYS A 268 6.72 14.66 -0.16
N PRO A 269 7.85 14.30 0.47
CA PRO A 269 7.87 13.53 1.73
C PRO A 269 7.31 14.29 2.93
N GLU A 270 7.26 15.63 2.85
CA GLU A 270 6.74 16.54 3.87
C GLU A 270 5.22 16.53 3.98
N LEU A 271 4.50 16.10 2.93
CA LEU A 271 3.05 16.14 2.92
C LEU A 271 2.43 15.11 3.85
N SER A 272 1.46 15.55 4.62
CA SER A 272 0.62 14.69 5.46
C SER A 272 -0.37 13.86 4.64
N VAL A 273 -0.91 12.79 5.25
CA VAL A 273 -1.94 11.95 4.60
C VAL A 273 -3.15 12.77 4.13
N PRO A 274 -3.73 13.72 4.90
CA PRO A 274 -4.80 14.58 4.40
C PRO A 274 -4.40 15.44 3.19
N GLU A 275 -3.19 15.99 3.17
CA GLU A 275 -2.73 16.85 2.07
C GLU A 275 -2.53 16.05 0.79
N VAL A 276 -1.90 14.88 0.85
CA VAL A 276 -1.78 13.98 -0.32
C VAL A 276 -3.15 13.53 -0.81
N SER A 277 -4.07 13.19 0.11
CA SER A 277 -5.46 12.87 -0.26
C SER A 277 -6.13 14.03 -1.00
N GLN A 278 -5.92 15.26 -0.54
CA GLN A 278 -6.48 16.45 -1.20
C GLN A 278 -5.87 16.69 -2.58
N LEU A 279 -4.56 16.43 -2.77
CA LEU A 279 -3.93 16.51 -4.08
C LEU A 279 -4.61 15.54 -5.07
N PHE A 280 -4.81 14.27 -4.66
CA PHE A 280 -5.49 13.30 -5.51
C PHE A 280 -6.97 13.66 -5.76
N ARG A 281 -7.66 14.25 -4.77
CA ARG A 281 -9.04 14.74 -4.96
C ARG A 281 -9.10 15.88 -5.98
N ASN A 282 -8.15 16.79 -5.95
CA ASN A 282 -8.10 17.93 -6.87
C ASN A 282 -7.73 17.51 -8.30
N ALA A 283 -6.77 16.60 -8.45
CA ALA A 283 -6.30 16.12 -9.75
C ALA A 283 -7.20 15.05 -10.36
N GLY A 284 -7.95 14.31 -9.53
CA GLY A 284 -8.72 13.15 -9.96
C GLY A 284 -9.94 13.52 -10.80
N LYS A 285 -10.21 12.69 -11.81
CA LYS A 285 -11.40 12.81 -12.66
C LYS A 285 -12.65 12.38 -11.90
N MET A 286 -13.73 13.15 -12.02
CA MET A 286 -15.04 12.73 -11.54
C MET A 286 -15.57 11.59 -12.42
N ILE A 287 -16.02 10.52 -11.78
CA ILE A 287 -16.71 9.40 -12.42
C ILE A 287 -18.18 9.54 -12.11
N PHE A 288 -18.99 9.44 -13.15
CA PHE A 288 -20.45 9.34 -13.06
C PHE A 288 -20.92 8.28 -14.06
N ASP A 289 -21.62 7.28 -13.57
CA ASP A 289 -22.09 6.19 -14.44
C ASP A 289 -23.61 6.19 -14.63
N SER A 290 -24.07 5.37 -15.58
CA SER A 290 -25.49 5.24 -15.92
C SER A 290 -26.36 4.65 -14.79
N LYS A 291 -25.75 4.14 -13.72
CA LYS A 291 -26.42 3.63 -12.51
C LYS A 291 -26.53 4.69 -11.42
N PHE A 292 -26.27 5.96 -11.75
CA PHE A 292 -26.25 7.09 -10.81
C PHE A 292 -25.23 6.96 -9.65
N ARG A 293 -24.16 6.17 -9.89
CA ARG A 293 -23.02 6.10 -8.99
C ARG A 293 -22.00 7.17 -9.40
N TYR A 294 -21.33 7.76 -8.42
CA TYR A 294 -20.26 8.72 -8.68
C TYR A 294 -19.09 8.46 -7.75
N GLY A 295 -17.92 8.90 -8.15
CA GLY A 295 -16.69 8.77 -7.41
C GLY A 295 -15.58 9.62 -7.98
N ARG A 296 -14.39 9.47 -7.43
CA ARG A 296 -13.18 10.17 -7.85
C ARG A 296 -12.12 9.15 -8.29
N GLU A 297 -11.75 9.20 -9.56
CA GLU A 297 -10.63 8.42 -10.07
C GLU A 297 -9.31 9.03 -9.58
N MET A 298 -8.42 8.20 -9.06
CA MET A 298 -7.07 8.60 -8.67
C MET A 298 -6.16 8.59 -9.90
N GLN A 299 -5.56 9.73 -10.25
CA GLN A 299 -4.71 9.86 -11.43
C GLN A 299 -3.31 10.34 -11.04
N ILE A 300 -2.27 9.67 -11.56
CA ILE A 300 -0.87 9.98 -11.28
C ILE A 300 -0.24 10.96 -12.27
N LYS A 301 -0.74 11.02 -13.51
CA LYS A 301 -0.12 11.79 -14.61
C LYS A 301 0.12 13.27 -14.29
N THR A 302 -0.63 13.82 -13.35
CA THR A 302 -0.54 15.24 -12.95
C THR A 302 0.67 15.53 -12.06
N PHE A 303 1.32 14.53 -11.48
CA PHE A 303 2.40 14.70 -10.49
C PHE A 303 3.80 14.42 -11.02
N GLN A 304 3.91 13.81 -12.22
CA GLN A 304 5.19 13.47 -12.85
C GLN A 304 5.82 14.63 -13.63
N THR A 305 5.11 15.74 -13.83
CA THR A 305 5.52 16.87 -14.69
C THR A 305 5.77 18.18 -13.95
N SER A 306 5.78 18.19 -12.63
CA SER A 306 6.00 19.43 -11.84
C SER A 306 7.27 19.38 -11.01
#